data_29832302c451f5428be8632f550f0cc7
#
_entry.id   29832302c451f5428be8632f550f0cc7
#
_cell.length_a   1.000
_cell.length_b   1.000
_cell.length_c   1.000
_cell.angle_alpha   90.00
_cell.angle_beta   90.00
_cell.angle_gamma   90.00
#
_symmetry.space_group_name_H-M   'P 1'
#
loop_
_entity.id
_entity.type
_entity.pdbx_description
1 polymer ?
#
loop_
_entity_poly.entity_id
_entity_poly.type
_entity_poly.pdbx_seq_one_letter_code
_entity_poly.pdbx_strand_id
1 'polypeptide(L)'
;MLRVAIALCAVTLVAAPGQAQPAKQPSPAQAAQQQRMTTCNSEASQRSLKGDARQSYMSSCLSGKMNQTTLMKVCNAQATQDKLTSDDRKTYVSTCLKKSS
;
A
#
# COMPACT_ATOMS: atom_id res chain seq x y z
N MET A 1 -15.68 -56.91 -48.25
CA MET A 1 -15.66 -56.72 -46.79
C MET A 1 -14.64 -55.65 -46.44
N LEU A 2 -15.12 -54.46 -46.20
CA LEU A 2 -14.26 -53.27 -45.94
C LEU A 2 -13.99 -53.21 -44.45
N ARG A 3 -12.75 -53.41 -44.02
CA ARG A 3 -12.32 -53.25 -42.64
C ARG A 3 -11.89 -51.80 -42.44
N VAL A 4 -12.72 -51.01 -41.83
CA VAL A 4 -12.40 -49.69 -41.41
C VAL A 4 -11.58 -49.77 -40.10
N ALA A 5 -10.30 -49.49 -40.18
CA ALA A 5 -9.46 -49.38 -39.00
C ALA A 5 -9.65 -47.94 -38.45
N ILE A 6 -10.32 -47.87 -37.33
CA ILE A 6 -10.44 -46.61 -36.59
C ILE A 6 -9.17 -46.42 -35.76
N ALA A 7 -8.31 -45.55 -36.22
CA ALA A 7 -7.16 -45.11 -35.45
C ALA A 7 -7.62 -44.15 -34.33
N LEU A 8 -7.62 -44.63 -33.12
CA LEU A 8 -7.81 -43.77 -31.93
C LEU A 8 -6.53 -42.96 -31.72
N CYS A 9 -6.58 -41.69 -32.12
CA CYS A 9 -5.59 -40.71 -31.69
C CYS A 9 -5.83 -40.39 -30.23
N ALA A 10 -5.04 -41.02 -29.36
CA ALA A 10 -4.99 -40.61 -27.97
C ALA A 10 -4.25 -39.27 -27.89
N VAL A 11 -4.99 -38.18 -27.78
CA VAL A 11 -4.43 -36.87 -27.44
C VAL A 11 -4.10 -36.91 -25.95
N THR A 12 -2.84 -37.20 -25.63
CA THR A 12 -2.36 -37.02 -24.27
C THR A 12 -2.21 -35.51 -24.02
N LEU A 13 -3.18 -34.91 -23.35
CA LEU A 13 -2.99 -33.60 -22.75
C LEU A 13 -1.92 -33.74 -21.68
N VAL A 14 -0.71 -33.36 -22.02
CA VAL A 14 0.33 -33.14 -21.01
C VAL A 14 -0.07 -31.83 -20.30
N ALA A 15 -0.79 -31.94 -19.19
CA ALA A 15 -0.94 -30.84 -18.27
C ALA A 15 0.47 -30.51 -17.76
N ALA A 16 1.03 -29.41 -18.24
CA ALA A 16 2.25 -28.89 -17.67
C ALA A 16 1.99 -28.60 -16.19
N PRO A 17 2.77 -29.16 -15.26
CA PRO A 17 2.62 -28.81 -13.85
C PRO A 17 2.85 -27.31 -13.75
N GLY A 18 1.84 -26.58 -13.30
CA GLY A 18 2.00 -25.18 -12.96
C GLY A 18 3.17 -25.10 -11.99
N GLN A 19 4.29 -24.60 -12.45
CA GLN A 19 5.44 -24.39 -11.59
C GLN A 19 5.03 -23.30 -10.61
N ALA A 20 4.73 -23.72 -9.37
CA ALA A 20 4.73 -22.80 -8.26
C ALA A 20 6.14 -22.21 -8.20
N GLN A 21 6.31 -20.98 -8.69
CA GLN A 21 7.58 -20.31 -8.56
C GLN A 21 7.86 -20.17 -7.07
N PRO A 22 9.05 -20.60 -6.59
CA PRO A 22 9.42 -20.31 -5.23
C PRO A 22 9.31 -18.79 -5.04
N ALA A 23 8.74 -18.35 -3.92
CA ALA A 23 8.60 -16.96 -3.59
C ALA A 23 9.97 -16.30 -3.83
N LYS A 24 10.09 -15.59 -4.96
CA LYS A 24 11.31 -14.84 -5.26
C LYS A 24 11.48 -13.80 -4.18
N GLN A 25 12.67 -13.74 -3.61
CA GLN A 25 13.03 -12.59 -2.80
C GLN A 25 12.74 -11.33 -3.61
N PRO A 26 12.07 -10.33 -3.01
CA PRO A 26 11.81 -9.08 -3.71
C PRO A 26 13.12 -8.48 -4.21
N SER A 27 13.09 -7.91 -5.42
CA SER A 27 14.22 -7.15 -5.93
C SER A 27 14.58 -6.01 -4.97
N PRO A 28 15.81 -5.46 -5.01
CA PRO A 28 16.16 -4.31 -4.15
C PRO A 28 15.16 -3.15 -4.28
N ALA A 29 14.64 -2.91 -5.49
CA ALA A 29 13.64 -1.86 -5.71
C ALA A 29 12.31 -2.20 -5.03
N GLN A 30 11.85 -3.46 -5.12
CA GLN A 30 10.64 -3.91 -4.45
C GLN A 30 10.79 -3.90 -2.94
N ALA A 31 11.94 -4.33 -2.41
CA ALA A 31 12.23 -4.30 -0.98
C ALA A 31 12.21 -2.87 -0.44
N ALA A 32 12.81 -1.92 -1.18
CA ALA A 32 12.80 -0.50 -0.81
C ALA A 32 11.38 0.06 -0.79
N GLN A 33 10.55 -0.31 -1.76
CA GLN A 33 9.16 0.13 -1.81
C GLN A 33 8.33 -0.45 -0.66
N GLN A 34 8.51 -1.72 -0.34
CA GLN A 34 7.87 -2.36 0.80
C GLN A 34 8.26 -1.69 2.11
N GLN A 35 9.54 -1.35 2.26
CA GLN A 35 10.03 -0.64 3.44
C GLN A 35 9.41 0.75 3.57
N ARG A 36 9.31 1.50 2.47
CA ARG A 36 8.63 2.81 2.45
C ARG A 36 7.16 2.67 2.86
N MET A 37 6.47 1.67 2.32
CA MET A 37 5.07 1.41 2.66
C MET A 37 4.92 1.17 4.16
N THR A 38 5.76 0.31 4.73
CA THR A 38 5.76 0.01 6.17
C THR A 38 6.04 1.26 7.00
N THR A 39 7.05 2.03 6.63
CA THR A 39 7.41 3.27 7.33
C THR A 39 6.29 4.29 7.25
N CYS A 40 5.76 4.56 6.06
CA CYS A 40 4.68 5.52 5.86
C CYS A 40 3.41 5.12 6.62
N ASN A 41 3.06 3.82 6.63
CA ASN A 41 1.93 3.30 7.40
C ASN A 41 2.13 3.47 8.91
N SER A 42 3.32 3.19 9.40
CA SER A 42 3.66 3.36 10.81
C SER A 42 3.53 4.82 11.24
N GLU A 43 4.09 5.74 10.45
CA GLU A 43 4.00 7.17 10.72
C GLU A 43 2.55 7.68 10.67
N ALA A 44 1.76 7.21 9.69
CA ALA A 44 0.35 7.57 9.60
C ALA A 44 -0.42 7.11 10.85
N SER A 45 -0.12 5.92 11.36
CA SER A 45 -0.73 5.40 12.58
C SER A 45 -0.32 6.19 13.82
N GLN A 46 0.95 6.57 13.92
CA GLN A 46 1.45 7.42 15.02
C GLN A 46 0.76 8.79 15.07
N ARG A 47 0.35 9.30 13.90
CA ARG A 47 -0.38 10.56 13.78
C ARG A 47 -1.89 10.39 13.94
N SER A 48 -2.36 9.17 14.14
CA SER A 48 -3.79 8.84 14.23
C SER A 48 -4.57 9.24 12.98
N LEU A 49 -3.95 9.14 11.81
CA LEU A 49 -4.58 9.47 10.54
C LEU A 49 -5.52 8.37 10.08
N LYS A 50 -6.69 8.77 9.58
CA LYS A 50 -7.74 7.87 9.09
C LYS A 50 -8.36 8.43 7.82
N GLY A 51 -9.02 7.56 7.05
CA GLY A 51 -9.79 7.97 5.88
C GLY A 51 -8.98 8.78 4.87
N ASP A 52 -9.55 9.87 4.39
CA ASP A 52 -8.95 10.71 3.35
C ASP A 52 -7.62 11.33 3.76
N ALA A 53 -7.51 11.74 5.02
CA ALA A 53 -6.25 12.29 5.55
C ALA A 53 -5.13 11.25 5.50
N ARG A 54 -5.43 9.99 5.85
CA ARG A 54 -4.46 8.90 5.75
C ARG A 54 -4.06 8.64 4.30
N GLN A 55 -5.02 8.60 3.38
CA GLN A 55 -4.74 8.39 1.95
C GLN A 55 -3.83 9.49 1.40
N SER A 56 -4.12 10.75 1.71
CA SER A 56 -3.30 11.89 1.28
C SER A 56 -1.90 11.80 1.87
N TYR A 57 -1.77 11.44 3.14
CA TYR A 57 -0.49 11.23 3.79
C TYR A 57 0.31 10.11 3.10
N MET A 58 -0.30 8.97 2.89
CA MET A 58 0.35 7.82 2.27
C MET A 58 0.82 8.14 0.85
N SER A 59 -0.03 8.78 0.05
CA SER A 59 0.31 9.18 -1.31
C SER A 59 1.54 10.10 -1.34
N SER A 60 1.56 11.12 -0.50
CA SER A 60 2.67 12.08 -0.43
C SER A 60 3.93 11.44 0.16
N CYS A 61 3.79 10.59 1.16
CA CYS A 61 4.89 9.87 1.79
C CYS A 61 5.57 8.92 0.79
N LEU A 62 4.77 8.12 0.07
CA LEU A 62 5.27 7.14 -0.89
C LEU A 62 5.92 7.78 -2.11
N SER A 63 5.40 8.93 -2.55
CA SER A 63 5.96 9.66 -3.70
C SER A 63 7.16 10.53 -3.36
N GLY A 64 7.54 10.61 -2.09
CA GLY A 64 8.64 11.45 -1.62
C GLY A 64 8.34 12.94 -1.64
N LYS A 65 7.07 13.31 -1.77
CA LYS A 65 6.61 14.72 -1.83
C LYS A 65 6.11 15.25 -0.49
N MET A 66 6.38 14.52 0.60
CA MET A 66 6.00 14.98 1.91
C MET A 66 6.85 16.18 2.32
N ASN A 67 6.20 17.31 2.53
CA ASN A 67 6.82 18.50 3.06
C ASN A 67 5.96 19.07 4.19
N GLN A 68 6.47 20.10 4.86
CA GLN A 68 5.77 20.72 5.99
C GLN A 68 4.37 21.21 5.62
N THR A 69 4.21 21.81 4.46
CA THR A 69 2.92 22.31 3.98
C THR A 69 1.92 21.17 3.78
N THR A 70 2.35 20.10 3.13
CA THR A 70 1.52 18.90 2.89
C THR A 70 1.14 18.25 4.21
N LEU A 71 2.09 18.11 5.13
CA LEU A 71 1.85 17.55 6.44
C LEU A 71 0.84 18.40 7.25
N MET A 72 0.97 19.72 7.18
CA MET A 72 0.03 20.64 7.80
C MET A 72 -1.40 20.43 7.29
N LYS A 73 -1.57 20.31 5.96
CA LYS A 73 -2.87 20.03 5.35
C LYS A 73 -3.45 18.71 5.82
N VAL A 74 -2.65 17.66 5.87
CA VAL A 74 -3.08 16.32 6.31
C VAL A 74 -3.50 16.36 7.77
N CYS A 75 -2.70 16.96 8.65
CA CYS A 75 -3.01 17.05 10.07
C CYS A 75 -4.29 17.87 10.31
N ASN A 76 -4.47 18.97 9.58
CA ASN A 76 -5.70 19.77 9.65
C ASN A 76 -6.92 19.01 9.12
N ALA A 77 -6.78 18.25 8.03
CA ALA A 77 -7.85 17.42 7.48
C ALA A 77 -8.31 16.38 8.49
N GLN A 78 -7.37 15.73 9.19
CA GLN A 78 -7.72 14.77 10.23
C GLN A 78 -8.43 15.46 11.40
N ALA A 79 -7.95 16.61 11.84
CA ALA A 79 -8.61 17.38 12.89
C ALA A 79 -10.05 17.74 12.52
N THR A 80 -10.30 18.05 11.25
CA THR A 80 -11.65 18.31 10.73
C THR A 80 -12.52 17.05 10.74
N GLN A 81 -11.99 15.92 10.34
CA GLN A 81 -12.70 14.62 10.40
C GLN A 81 -13.08 14.26 11.84
N ASP A 82 -12.20 14.53 12.77
CA ASP A 82 -12.42 14.26 14.20
C ASP A 82 -13.24 15.35 14.88
N LYS A 83 -13.68 16.37 14.14
CA LYS A 83 -14.49 17.49 14.63
C LYS A 83 -13.83 18.27 15.77
N LEU A 84 -12.49 18.34 15.75
CA LEU A 84 -11.73 19.08 16.73
C LEU A 84 -11.85 20.59 16.47
N THR A 85 -12.00 21.36 17.54
CA THR A 85 -12.13 22.83 17.49
C THR A 85 -11.19 23.48 18.50
N SER A 86 -10.86 24.74 18.26
CA SER A 86 -10.11 25.60 19.18
C SER A 86 -8.82 24.95 19.69
N ASP A 87 -8.66 24.84 20.99
CA ASP A 87 -7.44 24.36 21.62
C ASP A 87 -7.16 22.89 21.36
N ASP A 88 -8.19 22.05 21.27
CA ASP A 88 -8.03 20.62 20.93
C ASP A 88 -7.42 20.46 19.56
N ARG A 89 -7.87 21.26 18.58
CA ARG A 89 -7.32 21.26 17.25
C ARG A 89 -5.85 21.69 17.25
N LYS A 90 -5.52 22.76 17.93
CA LYS A 90 -4.14 23.25 18.05
C LYS A 90 -3.23 22.18 18.66
N THR A 91 -3.67 21.56 19.73
CA THR A 91 -2.92 20.48 20.41
C THR A 91 -2.71 19.30 19.47
N TYR A 92 -3.77 18.85 18.81
CA TYR A 92 -3.68 17.74 17.87
C TYR A 92 -2.73 18.03 16.71
N VAL A 93 -2.91 19.18 16.03
CA VAL A 93 -2.07 19.56 14.89
C VAL A 93 -0.62 19.69 15.30
N SER A 94 -0.34 20.32 16.43
CA SER A 94 1.02 20.45 16.96
C SER A 94 1.66 19.08 17.21
N THR A 95 0.96 18.15 17.84
CA THR A 95 1.44 16.79 18.08
C THR A 95 1.62 16.02 16.78
N CYS A 96 0.67 16.13 15.84
CA CYS A 96 0.71 15.50 14.53
C CYS A 96 1.95 15.94 13.74
N LEU A 97 2.28 17.22 13.77
CA LEU A 97 3.46 17.78 13.10
C LEU A 97 4.78 17.33 13.75
N LYS A 98 4.82 17.20 15.06
CA LYS A 98 6.04 16.83 15.80
C LYS A 98 6.44 15.36 15.65
N LYS A 99 5.49 14.49 15.32
CA LYS A 99 5.78 13.06 15.14
C LYS A 99 6.49 12.74 13.84
N SER A 100 6.86 13.74 13.07
CA SER A 100 7.64 13.58 11.86
C SER A 100 9.12 13.74 12.17
N SER A 101 9.75 12.64 12.33
CA SER A 101 11.21 12.58 12.27
C SER A 101 11.62 11.33 11.59
#